data_7bcbb44586f77fe951920c710a450a92
#
_entry.id   7bcbb44586f77fe951920c710a450a92
#
_cell.length_a   1.000
_cell.length_b   1.000
_cell.length_c   1.000
_cell.angle_alpha   90.00
_cell.angle_beta   90.00
_cell.angle_gamma   90.00
#
_symmetry.space_group_name_H-M   'P 1'
#
loop_
_entity.id
_entity.type
_entity.pdbx_description
1 polymer ?
#
loop_
_entity_poly.entity_id
_entity_poly.type
_entity_poly.pdbx_seq_one_letter_code
_entity_poly.pdbx_strand_id
1 'polypeptide(L)'
;MAVYANPEDVEITQSKVFNRNTVGIQDIYEDESGEYIIFEPQQPFGAIFSTMAWGCNLVGTGSITIRNTLENLKNPGEFYFDRGEKTLYYYPPAGADINDMEFVIPESEGFMRINGESTSERVENIEFSGIQFSYDHYSLEVIDDPENDMHAIGYGGVQSLGLYRKFADHGNWHHSWYNIVDTPYAAVDVQNARGIVFEGNRFKNISSSCGVSYTNDVVDSTIQGNAFINVAGNATNIGHPQHVFIGEDAKSDNPVSYTHLRRVYAV
;
A
#
# COMPACT_ATOMS: atom_id res chain seq x y z
N MET A 1 -29.84 14.93 -3.18
CA MET A 1 -29.97 13.69 -4.00
C MET A 1 -28.67 12.94 -3.83
N ALA A 2 -28.65 11.68 -3.45
CA ALA A 2 -27.39 10.95 -3.33
C ALA A 2 -26.69 10.94 -4.69
N VAL A 3 -25.49 11.46 -4.74
CA VAL A 3 -24.71 11.56 -5.97
C VAL A 3 -24.16 10.18 -6.36
N TYR A 4 -23.96 9.32 -5.35
CA TYR A 4 -23.50 7.94 -5.46
C TYR A 4 -24.42 7.01 -4.68
N ALA A 5 -24.71 5.84 -5.24
CA ALA A 5 -25.66 4.89 -4.64
C ALA A 5 -25.08 4.26 -3.35
N ASN A 6 -23.78 3.94 -3.36
CA ASN A 6 -23.08 3.28 -2.27
C ASN A 6 -21.85 4.14 -1.86
N PRO A 7 -22.04 5.21 -1.09
CA PRO A 7 -20.94 6.09 -0.70
C PRO A 7 -19.84 5.37 0.10
N GLU A 8 -20.18 4.35 0.88
CA GLU A 8 -19.25 3.52 1.67
C GLU A 8 -18.31 2.68 0.82
N ASP A 9 -18.64 2.46 -0.45
CA ASP A 9 -17.76 1.77 -1.40
C ASP A 9 -16.75 2.72 -2.05
N VAL A 10 -17.01 4.02 -1.98
CA VAL A 10 -16.21 5.04 -2.65
C VAL A 10 -14.85 5.20 -1.99
N GLU A 11 -13.83 5.28 -2.82
CA GLU A 11 -12.46 5.58 -2.41
C GLU A 11 -11.98 6.85 -3.11
N ILE A 12 -11.27 7.69 -2.38
CA ILE A 12 -10.52 8.81 -2.94
C ILE A 12 -9.04 8.49 -2.90
N THR A 13 -8.42 8.52 -4.07
CA THR A 13 -6.97 8.43 -4.20
C THR A 13 -6.41 9.79 -4.59
N GLN A 14 -5.49 10.30 -3.80
CA GLN A 14 -4.69 11.46 -4.13
C GLN A 14 -3.27 11.03 -4.48
N SER A 15 -2.79 11.48 -5.62
CA SER A 15 -1.41 11.26 -6.06
C SER A 15 -0.67 12.59 -6.13
N LYS A 16 0.47 12.67 -5.46
CA LYS A 16 1.43 13.77 -5.47
C LYS A 16 2.79 13.26 -5.92
N VAL A 17 3.77 14.16 -6.04
CA VAL A 17 5.10 13.82 -6.58
C VAL A 17 5.79 12.68 -5.81
N PHE A 18 5.59 12.62 -4.49
CA PHE A 18 6.32 11.67 -3.63
C PHE A 18 5.41 10.73 -2.86
N ASN A 19 4.09 10.82 -3.04
CA ASN A 19 3.16 10.01 -2.29
C ASN A 19 1.87 9.73 -3.05
N ARG A 20 1.21 8.68 -2.61
CA ARG A 20 -0.12 8.30 -3.04
C ARG A 20 -0.91 7.84 -1.82
N ASN A 21 -2.03 8.48 -1.57
CA ASN A 21 -2.91 8.18 -0.45
C ASN A 21 -4.27 7.75 -0.98
N THR A 22 -4.82 6.71 -0.41
CA THR A 22 -6.20 6.27 -0.68
C THR A 22 -6.95 6.20 0.64
N VAL A 23 -8.15 6.72 0.66
CA VAL A 23 -9.04 6.71 1.83
C VAL A 23 -10.45 6.35 1.40
N GLY A 24 -11.11 5.51 2.20
CA GLY A 24 -12.54 5.25 2.08
C GLY A 24 -13.37 6.46 2.46
N ILE A 25 -14.57 6.54 1.93
CA ILE A 25 -15.51 7.63 2.19
C ILE A 25 -16.60 7.14 3.12
N GLN A 26 -16.92 7.95 4.11
CA GLN A 26 -17.96 7.70 5.08
C GLN A 26 -19.32 8.20 4.55
N ASP A 27 -19.33 9.40 3.96
CA ASP A 27 -20.55 10.00 3.42
C ASP A 27 -20.24 10.96 2.26
N ILE A 28 -21.24 11.16 1.40
CA ILE A 28 -21.18 12.08 0.25
C ILE A 28 -22.46 12.88 0.21
N TYR A 29 -22.35 14.19 0.36
CA TYR A 29 -23.50 15.09 0.40
C TYR A 29 -23.22 16.42 -0.30
N GLU A 30 -24.29 17.14 -0.66
CA GLU A 30 -24.21 18.51 -1.13
C GLU A 30 -24.08 19.46 0.06
N ASP A 31 -23.25 20.48 -0.07
CA ASP A 31 -23.15 21.52 0.94
C ASP A 31 -24.45 22.36 1.01
N GLU A 32 -24.57 23.21 2.02
CA GLU A 32 -25.78 24.02 2.22
C GLU A 32 -26.10 24.98 1.04
N SER A 33 -25.11 25.31 0.23
CA SER A 33 -25.29 26.13 -0.97
C SER A 33 -25.77 25.36 -2.18
N GLY A 34 -25.60 24.04 -2.19
CA GLY A 34 -25.79 23.16 -3.35
C GLY A 34 -24.77 23.37 -4.46
N GLU A 35 -23.67 24.07 -4.17
CA GLU A 35 -22.60 24.36 -5.12
C GLU A 35 -21.49 23.32 -5.09
N TYR A 36 -21.27 22.67 -3.94
CA TYR A 36 -20.18 21.73 -3.72
C TYR A 36 -20.69 20.36 -3.28
N ILE A 37 -20.02 19.32 -3.76
CA ILE A 37 -20.18 17.96 -3.27
C ILE A 37 -19.07 17.70 -2.26
N ILE A 38 -19.46 17.37 -1.05
CA ILE A 38 -18.56 17.04 0.04
C ILE A 38 -18.37 15.54 0.11
N PHE A 39 -17.12 15.11 0.12
CA PHE A 39 -16.71 13.75 0.41
C PHE A 39 -16.14 13.72 1.82
N GLU A 40 -16.84 13.08 2.73
CA GLU A 40 -16.39 12.92 4.11
C GLU A 40 -15.57 11.64 4.23
N PRO A 41 -14.24 11.75 4.50
CA PRO A 41 -13.40 10.59 4.57
C PRO A 41 -13.56 9.84 5.89
N GLN A 42 -13.45 8.51 5.84
CA GLN A 42 -13.48 7.65 7.01
C GLN A 42 -12.35 7.96 7.98
N GLN A 43 -12.66 7.91 9.27
CA GLN A 43 -11.70 8.17 10.34
C GLN A 43 -11.08 6.86 10.85
N PRO A 44 -9.80 6.82 11.24
CA PRO A 44 -8.87 7.95 11.44
C PRO A 44 -8.09 8.39 10.18
N PHE A 45 -8.19 7.69 9.06
CA PHE A 45 -7.40 7.99 7.87
C PHE A 45 -7.69 9.37 7.28
N GLY A 46 -8.93 9.84 7.34
CA GLY A 46 -9.29 11.18 6.93
C GLY A 46 -8.52 12.26 7.70
N ALA A 47 -8.40 12.10 9.01
CA ALA A 47 -7.62 13.03 9.84
C ALA A 47 -6.12 12.93 9.52
N ILE A 48 -5.60 11.71 9.33
CA ILE A 48 -4.20 11.49 8.95
C ILE A 48 -3.87 12.25 7.67
N PHE A 49 -4.63 11.99 6.62
CA PHE A 49 -4.35 12.56 5.30
C PHE A 49 -4.67 14.04 5.19
N SER A 50 -5.49 14.58 6.12
CA SER A 50 -5.78 16.01 6.18
C SER A 50 -4.72 16.82 6.92
N THR A 51 -4.03 16.22 7.88
CA THR A 51 -3.16 16.94 8.82
C THR A 51 -1.68 16.72 8.62
N MET A 52 -1.28 15.66 7.93
CA MET A 52 0.14 15.34 7.79
C MET A 52 0.84 16.24 6.75
N ALA A 53 1.84 16.98 7.21
CA ALA A 53 2.46 18.08 6.47
C ALA A 53 3.30 17.64 5.25
N TRP A 54 3.89 16.48 5.25
CA TRP A 54 4.85 16.07 4.21
C TRP A 54 4.23 15.15 3.17
N GLY A 55 3.27 15.68 2.46
CA GLY A 55 2.78 15.01 1.26
C GLY A 55 1.65 14.02 1.49
N CYS A 56 1.27 13.71 2.73
CA CYS A 56 0.11 12.86 3.02
C CYS A 56 -1.21 13.63 3.13
N ASN A 57 -1.21 14.94 2.94
CA ASN A 57 -2.44 15.70 3.06
C ASN A 57 -3.27 15.63 1.77
N LEU A 58 -4.57 15.48 1.91
CA LEU A 58 -5.54 15.55 0.81
C LEU A 58 -5.70 16.97 0.25
N VAL A 59 -5.07 17.97 0.88
CA VAL A 59 -5.17 19.38 0.49
C VAL A 59 -3.97 19.78 -0.37
N GLY A 60 -4.20 20.52 -1.43
CA GLY A 60 -3.17 21.13 -2.27
C GLY A 60 -3.04 20.50 -3.67
N THR A 61 -1.93 20.78 -4.33
CA THR A 61 -1.69 20.35 -5.71
C THR A 61 -1.45 18.85 -5.82
N GLY A 62 -2.22 18.19 -6.65
CA GLY A 62 -2.12 16.76 -6.93
C GLY A 62 -3.32 16.29 -7.73
N SER A 63 -3.24 15.13 -8.33
CA SER A 63 -4.40 14.53 -8.96
C SER A 63 -5.26 13.82 -7.91
N ILE A 64 -6.56 14.04 -7.96
CA ILE A 64 -7.56 13.33 -7.16
C ILE A 64 -8.30 12.40 -8.11
N THR A 65 -8.41 11.13 -7.72
CA THR A 65 -9.17 10.13 -8.44
C THR A 65 -10.22 9.54 -7.53
N ILE A 66 -11.48 9.59 -7.96
CA ILE A 66 -12.59 8.91 -7.29
C ILE A 66 -12.64 7.50 -7.87
N ARG A 67 -12.66 6.51 -7.02
CA ARG A 67 -12.59 5.09 -7.38
C ARG A 67 -13.73 4.31 -6.77
N ASN A 68 -13.94 3.12 -7.30
CA ASN A 68 -14.91 2.15 -6.84
C ASN A 68 -16.33 2.71 -6.73
N THR A 69 -16.84 3.26 -7.83
CA THR A 69 -18.20 3.77 -7.96
C THR A 69 -18.88 3.21 -9.18
N LEU A 70 -20.13 2.79 -9.05
CA LEU A 70 -20.93 2.28 -10.18
C LEU A 70 -21.21 3.39 -11.21
N GLU A 71 -21.46 4.61 -10.75
CA GLU A 71 -21.79 5.77 -11.58
C GLU A 71 -20.65 6.18 -12.51
N ASN A 72 -19.43 5.86 -12.13
CA ASN A 72 -18.24 6.15 -12.92
C ASN A 72 -17.79 4.99 -13.81
N LEU A 73 -18.51 3.88 -13.83
CA LEU A 73 -18.26 2.73 -14.71
C LEU A 73 -18.70 3.06 -16.14
N LYS A 74 -17.84 3.73 -16.92
CA LYS A 74 -18.17 4.30 -18.24
C LYS A 74 -17.30 3.83 -19.38
N ASN A 75 -16.13 3.28 -19.10
CA ASN A 75 -15.16 2.91 -20.12
C ASN A 75 -14.82 1.41 -20.06
N PRO A 76 -14.54 0.81 -21.23
CA PRO A 76 -14.09 -0.58 -21.27
C PRO A 76 -12.87 -0.84 -20.40
N GLY A 77 -12.89 -1.91 -19.63
CA GLY A 77 -11.84 -2.30 -18.71
C GLY A 77 -12.01 -1.76 -17.29
N GLU A 78 -12.94 -0.83 -17.07
CA GLU A 78 -13.28 -0.36 -15.72
C GLU A 78 -14.11 -1.40 -14.97
N PHE A 79 -14.04 -1.36 -13.65
CA PHE A 79 -14.84 -2.21 -12.78
C PHE A 79 -15.27 -1.47 -11.51
N TYR A 80 -16.34 -1.95 -10.92
CA TYR A 80 -16.84 -1.55 -9.62
C TYR A 80 -17.06 -2.81 -8.78
N PHE A 81 -16.59 -2.81 -7.56
CA PHE A 81 -16.84 -3.88 -6.60
C PHE A 81 -17.78 -3.38 -5.51
N ASP A 82 -18.99 -3.91 -5.52
CA ASP A 82 -19.98 -3.70 -4.47
C ASP A 82 -19.60 -4.57 -3.28
N ARG A 83 -19.18 -3.92 -2.19
CA ARG A 83 -18.73 -4.62 -0.98
C ARG A 83 -19.88 -5.22 -0.21
N GLY A 84 -21.03 -4.57 -0.23
CA GLY A 84 -22.25 -5.04 0.44
C GLY A 84 -22.78 -6.33 -0.19
N GLU A 85 -22.96 -6.30 -1.49
CA GLU A 85 -23.47 -7.43 -2.27
C GLU A 85 -22.37 -8.43 -2.68
N LYS A 86 -21.09 -8.11 -2.45
CA LYS A 86 -19.92 -8.89 -2.89
C LYS A 86 -19.94 -9.20 -4.38
N THR A 87 -20.38 -8.24 -5.17
CA THR A 87 -20.57 -8.37 -6.62
C THR A 87 -19.61 -7.48 -7.39
N LEU A 88 -18.91 -8.07 -8.37
CA LEU A 88 -18.04 -7.35 -9.27
C LEU A 88 -18.79 -6.97 -10.54
N TYR A 89 -18.92 -5.69 -10.82
CA TYR A 89 -19.42 -5.14 -12.07
C TYR A 89 -18.23 -4.75 -12.96
N TYR A 90 -18.26 -5.21 -14.18
CA TYR A 90 -17.18 -4.96 -15.13
C TYR A 90 -17.72 -4.44 -16.44
N TYR A 91 -17.08 -3.43 -17.02
CA TYR A 91 -17.41 -2.91 -18.35
C TYR A 91 -16.55 -3.60 -19.40
N PRO A 92 -17.06 -4.57 -20.15
CA PRO A 92 -16.24 -5.32 -21.10
C PRO A 92 -15.85 -4.47 -22.32
N PRO A 93 -14.72 -4.77 -22.98
CA PRO A 93 -14.39 -4.21 -24.29
C PRO A 93 -15.48 -4.51 -25.33
N ALA A 94 -15.61 -3.61 -26.31
CA ALA A 94 -16.62 -3.77 -27.35
C ALA A 94 -16.44 -5.10 -28.09
N GLY A 95 -17.51 -5.89 -28.12
CA GLY A 95 -17.54 -7.20 -28.78
C GLY A 95 -16.96 -8.35 -27.96
N ALA A 96 -16.50 -8.12 -26.75
CA ALA A 96 -16.09 -9.20 -25.86
C ALA A 96 -17.30 -9.80 -25.14
N ASP A 97 -17.33 -11.13 -25.01
CA ASP A 97 -18.27 -11.82 -24.14
C ASP A 97 -17.60 -11.99 -22.76
N ILE A 98 -18.25 -11.52 -21.72
CA ILE A 98 -17.76 -11.62 -20.35
C ILE A 98 -17.59 -13.08 -19.90
N ASN A 99 -18.36 -14.00 -20.46
CA ASN A 99 -18.29 -15.42 -20.15
C ASN A 99 -17.02 -16.09 -20.70
N ASP A 100 -16.40 -15.47 -21.71
CA ASP A 100 -15.13 -15.94 -22.30
C ASP A 100 -13.90 -15.28 -21.67
N MET A 101 -14.10 -14.38 -20.68
CA MET A 101 -13.01 -13.64 -20.03
C MET A 101 -12.51 -14.38 -18.80
N GLU A 102 -11.20 -14.30 -18.60
CA GLU A 102 -10.54 -14.77 -17.38
C GLU A 102 -10.32 -13.60 -16.42
N PHE A 103 -10.77 -13.76 -15.18
CA PHE A 103 -10.55 -12.81 -14.09
C PHE A 103 -9.65 -13.42 -13.04
N VAL A 104 -8.61 -12.68 -12.64
CA VAL A 104 -7.73 -13.07 -11.54
C VAL A 104 -8.05 -12.21 -10.32
N ILE A 105 -8.50 -12.85 -9.27
CA ILE A 105 -8.78 -12.22 -7.97
C ILE A 105 -7.77 -12.78 -6.97
N PRO A 106 -6.76 -12.00 -6.58
CA PRO A 106 -5.77 -12.47 -5.62
C PRO A 106 -6.33 -12.50 -4.21
N GLU A 107 -5.95 -13.52 -3.43
CA GLU A 107 -6.37 -13.69 -2.03
C GLU A 107 -5.19 -13.55 -1.05
N SER A 108 -3.96 -13.73 -1.53
CA SER A 108 -2.77 -13.71 -0.68
C SER A 108 -2.15 -12.33 -0.56
N GLU A 109 -1.93 -11.89 0.65
CA GLU A 109 -1.15 -10.69 0.99
C GLU A 109 0.34 -10.96 0.80
N GLY A 110 0.81 -10.88 -0.43
CA GLY A 110 2.18 -11.21 -0.80
C GLY A 110 2.39 -12.71 -1.04
N PHE A 111 3.60 -13.05 -1.47
CA PHE A 111 3.97 -14.42 -1.88
C PHE A 111 4.84 -15.11 -0.85
N MET A 112 5.68 -14.36 -0.15
CA MET A 112 6.74 -14.96 0.65
C MET A 112 7.15 -14.07 1.82
N ARG A 113 7.39 -14.71 2.95
CA ARG A 113 8.04 -14.12 4.11
C ARG A 113 9.26 -14.97 4.48
N ILE A 114 10.43 -14.34 4.46
CA ILE A 114 11.70 -14.93 4.85
C ILE A 114 12.13 -14.21 6.11
N ASN A 115 11.87 -14.82 7.25
CA ASN A 115 12.08 -14.18 8.54
C ASN A 115 12.80 -15.13 9.51
N GLY A 116 14.05 -14.81 9.82
CA GLY A 116 14.79 -15.47 10.89
C GLY A 116 14.25 -15.07 12.26
N GLU A 117 14.46 -15.91 13.26
CA GLU A 117 13.94 -15.67 14.60
C GLU A 117 14.61 -14.47 15.28
N SER A 118 15.88 -14.23 14.94
CA SER A 118 16.64 -13.11 15.50
C SER A 118 17.89 -12.79 14.65
N THR A 119 18.64 -11.78 15.04
CA THR A 119 19.94 -11.44 14.45
C THR A 119 21.01 -12.52 14.64
N SER A 120 20.83 -13.41 15.60
CA SER A 120 21.68 -14.59 15.81
C SER A 120 21.17 -15.86 15.16
N GLU A 121 19.91 -15.87 14.74
CA GLU A 121 19.22 -17.02 14.14
C GLU A 121 18.58 -16.59 12.82
N ARG A 122 19.45 -16.26 11.88
CA ARG A 122 19.06 -15.79 10.54
C ARG A 122 18.67 -16.94 9.61
N VAL A 123 17.76 -16.64 8.69
CA VAL A 123 17.60 -17.45 7.47
C VAL A 123 18.78 -17.15 6.55
N GLU A 124 19.44 -18.20 6.04
CA GLU A 124 20.68 -18.00 5.28
C GLU A 124 20.71 -18.72 3.93
N ASN A 125 21.38 -18.08 2.95
CA ASN A 125 21.82 -18.68 1.70
C ASN A 125 20.68 -19.26 0.85
N ILE A 126 19.68 -18.45 0.54
CA ILE A 126 18.59 -18.82 -0.36
C ILE A 126 18.64 -17.95 -1.61
N GLU A 127 18.53 -18.59 -2.76
CA GLU A 127 18.48 -17.92 -4.05
C GLU A 127 17.16 -18.20 -4.77
N PHE A 128 16.56 -17.13 -5.30
CA PHE A 128 15.40 -17.17 -6.18
C PHE A 128 15.81 -16.61 -7.54
N SER A 129 15.74 -17.43 -8.57
CA SER A 129 16.20 -17.06 -9.90
C SER A 129 15.21 -17.46 -10.99
N GLY A 130 14.93 -16.55 -11.94
CA GLY A 130 14.09 -16.81 -13.10
C GLY A 130 12.60 -17.04 -12.80
N ILE A 131 12.11 -16.59 -11.65
CA ILE A 131 10.73 -16.79 -11.21
C ILE A 131 9.88 -15.58 -11.58
N GLN A 132 8.63 -15.81 -11.98
CA GLN A 132 7.63 -14.75 -12.07
C GLN A 132 6.70 -14.76 -10.86
N PHE A 133 6.65 -13.65 -10.13
CA PHE A 133 5.70 -13.35 -9.07
C PHE A 133 4.63 -12.43 -9.63
N SER A 134 3.36 -12.81 -9.53
CA SER A 134 2.28 -12.02 -10.12
C SER A 134 0.98 -12.13 -9.33
N TYR A 135 0.24 -11.02 -9.23
CA TYR A 135 -1.10 -10.93 -8.67
C TYR A 135 -1.17 -11.25 -7.18
N ASP A 136 -0.58 -10.41 -6.36
CA ASP A 136 -0.82 -10.42 -4.93
C ASP A 136 -2.03 -9.53 -4.55
N HIS A 137 -2.58 -9.79 -3.39
CA HIS A 137 -3.70 -9.02 -2.88
C HIS A 137 -3.24 -7.64 -2.37
N TYR A 138 -3.98 -6.61 -2.73
CA TYR A 138 -3.87 -5.30 -2.12
C TYR A 138 -4.95 -5.20 -1.04
N SER A 139 -4.54 -5.26 0.20
CA SER A 139 -5.41 -4.89 1.30
C SER A 139 -5.25 -3.39 1.57
N LEU A 140 -6.31 -2.64 1.30
CA LEU A 140 -6.51 -1.41 2.06
C LEU A 140 -6.53 -1.81 3.53
N GLU A 141 -5.78 -1.12 4.35
CA GLU A 141 -5.86 -1.42 5.76
C GLU A 141 -7.27 -1.14 6.26
N VAL A 142 -7.83 -2.10 6.98
CA VAL A 142 -9.13 -1.98 7.63
C VAL A 142 -8.86 -1.77 9.10
N ILE A 143 -9.29 -0.62 9.62
CA ILE A 143 -9.40 -0.38 11.05
C ILE A 143 -10.86 -0.63 11.40
N ASP A 144 -11.10 -1.66 12.18
CA ASP A 144 -12.41 -1.97 12.71
C ASP A 144 -12.31 -1.97 14.25
N ASP A 145 -12.73 -0.87 14.84
CA ASP A 145 -12.75 -0.67 16.30
C ASP A 145 -14.17 -0.29 16.73
N PRO A 146 -15.01 -1.28 16.98
CA PRO A 146 -16.39 -1.05 17.37
C PRO A 146 -16.55 -0.38 18.74
N GLU A 147 -15.54 -0.42 19.61
CA GLU A 147 -15.60 0.29 20.91
C GLU A 147 -15.52 1.79 20.75
N ASN A 148 -14.85 2.28 19.70
CA ASN A 148 -14.74 3.69 19.36
C ASN A 148 -15.55 4.07 18.11
N ASP A 149 -16.45 3.22 17.65
CA ASP A 149 -17.27 3.42 16.46
C ASP A 149 -16.42 3.81 15.23
N MET A 150 -15.29 3.13 15.07
CA MET A 150 -14.38 3.35 13.95
C MET A 150 -14.42 2.18 12.98
N HIS A 151 -14.82 2.47 11.76
CA HIS A 151 -14.62 1.59 10.62
C HIS A 151 -13.99 2.40 9.50
N ALA A 152 -12.77 2.09 9.16
CA ALA A 152 -12.03 2.86 8.17
C ALA A 152 -11.17 1.98 7.29
N ILE A 153 -11.12 2.33 6.02
CA ILE A 153 -10.17 1.77 5.07
C ILE A 153 -9.28 2.89 4.55
N GLY A 154 -8.00 2.61 4.44
CA GLY A 154 -7.08 3.59 3.90
C GLY A 154 -5.69 3.03 3.62
N TYR A 155 -4.97 3.76 2.82
CA TYR A 155 -3.59 3.50 2.48
C TYR A 155 -2.86 4.81 2.24
N GLY A 156 -1.75 5.01 2.91
CA GLY A 156 -0.85 6.12 2.64
C GLY A 156 0.53 5.62 2.24
N GLY A 157 0.91 5.84 1.00
CA GLY A 157 2.23 5.48 0.48
C GLY A 157 3.10 6.71 0.30
N VAL A 158 4.22 6.78 1.00
CA VAL A 158 5.27 7.78 0.78
C VAL A 158 6.47 7.08 0.17
N GLN A 159 7.12 7.71 -0.78
CA GLN A 159 8.23 7.15 -1.56
C GLN A 159 9.31 6.46 -0.72
N SER A 160 9.53 6.88 0.51
CA SER A 160 10.60 6.36 1.36
C SER A 160 10.14 5.69 2.64
N LEU A 161 8.87 5.73 2.98
CA LEU A 161 8.42 5.39 4.32
C LEU A 161 7.41 4.26 4.39
N GLY A 162 6.83 3.83 3.26
CA GLY A 162 5.77 2.83 3.30
C GLY A 162 4.50 3.38 3.96
N LEU A 163 3.76 2.53 4.63
CA LEU A 163 2.43 2.80 5.15
C LEU A 163 2.44 3.28 6.60
N TYR A 164 1.40 4.03 6.94
CA TYR A 164 1.12 4.45 8.30
C TYR A 164 0.00 3.60 8.90
N ARG A 165 0.36 2.74 9.85
CA ARG A 165 -0.57 1.79 10.42
C ARG A 165 -1.04 2.13 11.82
N LYS A 166 -0.33 2.95 12.57
CA LYS A 166 -0.66 3.19 13.97
C LYS A 166 -0.43 4.61 14.40
N PHE A 167 -1.48 5.24 14.93
CA PHE A 167 -1.30 6.39 15.79
C PHE A 167 -0.84 5.91 17.15
N ALA A 168 0.37 6.24 17.52
CA ALA A 168 0.72 6.19 18.93
C ALA A 168 -0.03 7.32 19.63
N ASP A 169 -0.56 7.00 20.77
CA ASP A 169 -1.33 7.88 21.66
C ASP A 169 -0.43 8.99 22.26
N HIS A 170 -0.02 9.90 21.39
CA HIS A 170 0.83 11.02 21.77
C HIS A 170 0.12 12.32 21.41
N GLY A 171 -0.40 13.00 22.39
CA GLY A 171 -1.14 14.24 22.30
C GLY A 171 -0.43 15.43 21.64
N ASN A 172 0.47 15.18 20.70
CA ASN A 172 1.17 16.19 19.94
C ASN A 172 1.27 15.78 18.47
N TRP A 173 0.32 16.22 17.68
CA TRP A 173 0.14 15.91 16.25
C TRP A 173 1.39 16.14 15.37
N HIS A 174 2.29 17.01 15.78
CA HIS A 174 3.49 17.33 15.01
C HIS A 174 4.60 16.28 15.08
N HIS A 175 4.53 15.37 16.05
CA HIS A 175 5.55 14.34 16.24
C HIS A 175 5.03 12.91 16.05
N SER A 176 3.72 12.74 15.91
CA SER A 176 3.11 11.40 15.80
C SER A 176 3.52 10.64 14.54
N TRP A 177 3.79 11.31 13.45
CA TRP A 177 4.21 10.65 12.21
C TRP A 177 5.61 10.02 12.27
N TYR A 178 6.44 10.40 13.24
CA TYR A 178 7.73 9.75 13.49
C TYR A 178 7.61 8.42 14.24
N ASN A 179 6.48 8.19 14.87
CA ASN A 179 6.22 7.01 15.67
C ASN A 179 5.31 6.01 14.99
N ILE A 180 4.95 6.27 13.74
CA ILE A 180 4.02 5.43 12.99
C ILE A 180 4.82 4.41 12.24
N VAL A 181 4.63 3.17 12.62
CA VAL A 181 5.59 2.21 12.23
C VAL A 181 5.01 0.83 12.06
N ASP A 182 4.37 0.68 10.93
CA ASP A 182 4.33 -0.61 10.28
C ASP A 182 4.53 -0.37 8.79
N THR A 183 5.51 -1.02 8.23
CA THR A 183 5.62 -1.09 6.78
C THR A 183 4.54 -2.03 6.27
N PRO A 184 3.78 -1.64 5.25
CA PRO A 184 2.83 -2.54 4.64
C PRO A 184 3.55 -3.74 4.06
N TYR A 185 2.84 -4.83 3.95
CA TYR A 185 3.37 -6.04 3.36
C TYR A 185 3.91 -5.78 1.96
N ALA A 186 5.11 -6.26 1.72
CA ALA A 186 5.66 -6.41 0.38
C ALA A 186 5.21 -7.73 -0.24
N ALA A 187 5.30 -7.84 -1.54
CA ALA A 187 5.10 -9.12 -2.23
C ALA A 187 6.08 -10.19 -1.72
N VAL A 188 7.29 -9.76 -1.39
CA VAL A 188 8.29 -10.57 -0.68
C VAL A 188 8.91 -9.75 0.44
N ASP A 189 8.73 -10.21 1.68
CA ASP A 189 9.33 -9.64 2.88
C ASP A 189 10.51 -10.49 3.36
N VAL A 190 11.63 -9.82 3.61
CA VAL A 190 12.85 -10.46 4.12
C VAL A 190 13.33 -9.71 5.36
N GLN A 191 13.49 -10.44 6.45
CA GLN A 191 13.97 -9.92 7.73
C GLN A 191 14.91 -10.95 8.41
N ASN A 192 15.82 -10.47 9.24
CA ASN A 192 16.76 -11.33 9.96
C ASN A 192 17.33 -12.42 9.04
N ALA A 193 18.00 -12.01 7.98
CA ALA A 193 18.43 -12.93 6.93
C ALA A 193 19.82 -12.56 6.39
N ARG A 194 20.52 -13.56 5.86
CA ARG A 194 21.84 -13.40 5.23
C ARG A 194 21.93 -14.14 3.93
N GLY A 195 22.58 -13.55 2.92
CA GLY A 195 22.85 -14.21 1.66
C GLY A 195 21.58 -14.56 0.88
N ILE A 196 20.56 -13.73 0.94
CA ILE A 196 19.33 -13.90 0.19
C ILE A 196 19.51 -13.24 -1.18
N VAL A 197 19.30 -13.99 -2.23
CA VAL A 197 19.51 -13.55 -3.60
C VAL A 197 18.21 -13.62 -4.40
N PHE A 198 17.84 -12.49 -4.99
CA PHE A 198 16.82 -12.43 -6.03
C PHE A 198 17.47 -12.00 -7.35
N GLU A 199 17.57 -12.91 -8.29
CA GLU A 199 18.26 -12.66 -9.57
C GLU A 199 17.40 -13.04 -10.78
N GLY A 200 17.25 -12.11 -11.73
CA GLY A 200 16.58 -12.40 -12.99
C GLY A 200 15.09 -12.73 -12.87
N ASN A 201 14.45 -12.33 -11.77
CA ASN A 201 13.02 -12.55 -11.54
C ASN A 201 12.16 -11.50 -12.19
N ARG A 202 10.86 -11.77 -12.28
CA ARG A 202 9.86 -10.85 -12.77
C ARG A 202 8.76 -10.65 -11.74
N PHE A 203 8.60 -9.43 -11.26
CA PHE A 203 7.49 -9.00 -10.40
C PHE A 203 6.50 -8.21 -11.26
N LYS A 204 5.30 -8.77 -11.48
CA LYS A 204 4.32 -8.18 -12.40
C LYS A 204 2.93 -8.12 -11.79
N ASN A 205 2.27 -6.96 -11.92
CA ASN A 205 0.94 -6.72 -11.36
C ASN A 205 0.95 -6.99 -9.84
N ILE A 206 1.85 -6.31 -9.16
CA ILE A 206 2.02 -6.38 -7.71
C ILE A 206 1.17 -5.30 -7.09
N SER A 207 0.25 -5.69 -6.24
CA SER A 207 -0.66 -4.78 -5.53
C SER A 207 -0.14 -4.38 -4.15
N SER A 208 0.77 -5.15 -3.58
CA SER A 208 1.46 -4.81 -2.34
C SER A 208 2.24 -3.49 -2.44
N SER A 209 2.60 -2.93 -1.32
CA SER A 209 3.36 -1.68 -1.22
C SER A 209 4.72 -1.72 -1.90
N CYS A 210 5.26 -2.92 -2.07
CA CYS A 210 6.62 -3.13 -2.57
C CYS A 210 6.76 -4.51 -3.18
N GLY A 211 7.59 -4.64 -4.20
CA GLY A 211 7.92 -5.94 -4.77
C GLY A 211 8.79 -6.78 -3.84
N VAL A 212 9.92 -6.25 -3.40
CA VAL A 212 10.83 -6.92 -2.45
C VAL A 212 11.22 -5.94 -1.36
N SER A 213 11.04 -6.33 -0.11
CA SER A 213 11.41 -5.56 1.06
C SER A 213 12.51 -6.26 1.85
N TYR A 214 13.62 -5.57 2.05
CA TYR A 214 14.70 -5.97 2.95
C TYR A 214 14.70 -5.03 4.15
N THR A 215 14.11 -5.48 5.23
CA THR A 215 14.04 -4.74 6.50
C THR A 215 14.74 -5.52 7.60
N ASN A 216 14.93 -4.95 8.77
CA ASN A 216 15.41 -5.66 9.97
C ASN A 216 16.51 -6.69 9.72
N ASP A 217 17.76 -6.25 9.79
CA ASP A 217 18.94 -7.11 9.78
C ASP A 217 19.07 -8.08 8.59
N VAL A 218 18.94 -7.55 7.38
CA VAL A 218 19.24 -8.30 6.15
C VAL A 218 20.66 -7.94 5.70
N VAL A 219 21.56 -8.93 5.68
CA VAL A 219 22.99 -8.72 5.40
C VAL A 219 23.46 -9.58 4.23
N ASP A 220 24.51 -9.13 3.55
CA ASP A 220 25.17 -9.87 2.46
C ASP A 220 24.20 -10.40 1.38
N SER A 221 23.12 -9.69 1.12
CA SER A 221 22.03 -10.12 0.25
C SER A 221 21.99 -9.30 -1.05
N THR A 222 21.38 -9.85 -2.09
CA THR A 222 21.45 -9.27 -3.44
C THR A 222 20.08 -9.23 -4.12
N ILE A 223 19.76 -8.10 -4.75
CA ILE A 223 18.65 -7.95 -5.70
C ILE A 223 19.27 -7.51 -7.03
N GLN A 224 19.27 -8.39 -8.03
CA GLN A 224 19.99 -8.16 -9.28
C GLN A 224 19.20 -8.60 -10.50
N GLY A 225 19.15 -7.74 -11.54
CA GLY A 225 18.59 -8.13 -12.84
C GLY A 225 17.11 -8.47 -12.85
N ASN A 226 16.36 -8.06 -11.81
CA ASN A 226 14.93 -8.31 -11.74
C ASN A 226 14.15 -7.22 -12.50
N ALA A 227 13.01 -7.61 -13.07
CA ALA A 227 12.07 -6.69 -13.70
C ALA A 227 10.86 -6.46 -12.78
N PHE A 228 10.52 -5.20 -12.54
CA PHE A 228 9.35 -4.79 -11.78
C PHE A 228 8.39 -4.05 -12.71
N ILE A 229 7.22 -4.63 -12.95
CA ILE A 229 6.25 -4.19 -13.94
C ILE A 229 4.88 -4.02 -13.28
N ASN A 230 4.32 -2.81 -13.35
CA ASN A 230 3.02 -2.51 -12.76
C ASN A 230 2.98 -2.89 -11.28
N VAL A 231 3.84 -2.26 -10.48
CA VAL A 231 3.87 -2.38 -9.02
C VAL A 231 3.17 -1.17 -8.42
N ALA A 232 2.25 -1.39 -7.49
CA ALA A 232 1.42 -0.32 -6.94
C ALA A 232 2.20 0.69 -6.09
N GLY A 233 3.31 0.26 -5.48
CA GLY A 233 4.19 1.10 -4.69
C GLY A 233 5.63 1.07 -5.21
N ASN A 234 6.57 0.74 -4.36
CA ASN A 234 7.99 0.71 -4.70
C ASN A 234 8.41 -0.63 -5.32
N ALA A 235 9.37 -0.63 -6.22
CA ALA A 235 9.98 -1.88 -6.69
C ALA A 235 10.67 -2.63 -5.55
N THR A 236 11.45 -1.89 -4.74
CA THR A 236 12.18 -2.43 -3.59
C THR A 236 12.19 -1.43 -2.45
N ASN A 237 12.11 -1.93 -1.22
CA ASN A 237 12.39 -1.19 0.00
C ASN A 237 13.60 -1.82 0.70
N ILE A 238 14.55 -0.99 1.11
CA ILE A 238 15.73 -1.44 1.84
C ILE A 238 15.90 -0.58 3.08
N GLY A 239 15.97 -1.25 4.22
CA GLY A 239 15.98 -0.61 5.51
C GLY A 239 14.58 -0.36 6.06
N HIS A 240 14.54 -0.09 7.35
CA HIS A 240 13.30 0.19 8.06
C HIS A 240 13.23 1.68 8.40
N PRO A 241 12.18 2.40 7.97
CA PRO A 241 12.08 3.83 8.18
C PRO A 241 12.10 4.23 9.67
N GLN A 242 11.67 3.34 10.54
CA GLN A 242 11.68 3.57 11.99
C GLN A 242 13.05 3.83 12.57
N HIS A 243 14.06 3.18 12.05
CA HIS A 243 15.42 3.28 12.61
C HIS A 243 16.03 4.66 12.48
N VAL A 244 15.47 5.52 11.66
CA VAL A 244 15.92 6.89 11.50
C VAL A 244 15.32 7.82 12.56
N PHE A 245 14.16 7.47 13.12
CA PHE A 245 13.34 8.40 13.89
C PHE A 245 13.08 8.01 15.34
N ILE A 246 13.32 6.77 15.74
CA ILE A 246 13.06 6.29 17.09
C ILE A 246 14.36 6.24 17.87
N GLY A 247 14.78 7.35 18.48
CA GLY A 247 15.72 7.47 19.55
C GLY A 247 16.95 6.53 19.61
N GLU A 248 17.74 6.63 20.67
CA GLU A 248 18.98 5.85 20.80
C GLU A 248 18.73 4.34 20.98
N ASP A 249 17.60 3.94 21.54
CA ASP A 249 17.25 2.53 21.78
C ASP A 249 16.99 1.75 20.50
N ALA A 250 16.45 2.39 19.48
CA ALA A 250 16.25 1.75 18.17
C ALA A 250 17.56 1.54 17.39
N LYS A 251 18.61 2.26 17.75
CA LYS A 251 19.94 2.08 17.15
C LYS A 251 20.67 0.85 17.65
N SER A 252 20.29 0.33 18.82
CA SER A 252 20.98 -0.81 19.44
C SER A 252 20.57 -2.15 18.82
N ASP A 253 19.36 -2.23 18.26
CA ASP A 253 18.81 -3.53 17.86
C ASP A 253 18.92 -3.84 16.38
N ASN A 254 19.27 -2.87 15.52
CA ASN A 254 19.43 -3.18 14.11
C ASN A 254 20.16 -2.13 13.25
N PRO A 255 21.45 -2.19 13.11
CA PRO A 255 22.09 -1.53 12.00
C PRO A 255 21.67 -2.26 10.72
N VAL A 256 21.01 -1.56 9.80
CA VAL A 256 20.94 -2.02 8.41
C VAL A 256 22.37 -2.09 7.91
N SER A 257 23.00 -3.23 8.06
CA SER A 257 24.33 -3.43 7.56
C SER A 257 24.25 -3.83 6.11
N TYR A 258 24.54 -2.86 5.26
CA TYR A 258 24.90 -2.96 3.85
C TYR A 258 24.27 -4.08 3.04
N THR A 259 23.12 -3.79 2.46
CA THR A 259 22.60 -4.55 1.33
C THR A 259 23.32 -4.07 0.06
N HIS A 260 24.00 -4.95 -0.64
CA HIS A 260 24.63 -4.63 -1.92
C HIS A 260 23.56 -4.65 -3.02
N LEU A 261 23.02 -3.48 -3.37
CA LEU A 261 22.20 -3.33 -4.58
C LEU A 261 23.11 -3.42 -5.82
N ARG A 262 22.97 -4.50 -6.58
CA ARG A 262 23.58 -4.60 -7.91
C ARG A 262 22.47 -4.53 -8.95
N ARG A 263 22.31 -3.39 -9.62
CA ARG A 263 21.43 -3.13 -10.77
C ARG A 263 19.98 -3.58 -10.60
N VAL A 264 19.13 -2.64 -10.22
CA VAL A 264 17.66 -2.74 -10.32
C VAL A 264 17.24 -2.11 -11.66
N TYR A 265 16.51 -2.84 -12.49
CA TYR A 265 15.87 -2.29 -13.67
C TYR A 265 14.38 -2.20 -13.40
N ALA A 266 13.83 -0.97 -13.38
CA ALA A 266 12.40 -0.72 -13.48
C ALA A 266 12.06 -0.44 -14.94
N VAL A 267 11.10 -1.15 -15.50
CA VAL A 267 10.55 -0.94 -16.85
C VAL A 267 9.10 -0.50 -16.71
#